data_628d23c3601739a5c299159a3789c1c4
#
_entry.id   628d23c3601739a5c299159a3789c1c4
#
_cell.length_a   1.000
_cell.length_b   1.000
_cell.length_c   1.000
_cell.angle_alpha   90.00
_cell.angle_beta   90.00
_cell.angle_gamma   90.00
#
_symmetry.space_group_name_H-M   'P 1'
#
loop_
_entity.id
_entity.type
_entity.pdbx_description
1 polymer ?
#
loop_
_entity_poly.entity_id
_entity_poly.type
_entity_poly.pdbx_seq_one_letter_code
_entity_poly.pdbx_strand_id
1 'polypeptide(L)'
;GYATAQELARRGADLTLVVRDRVKAEKAVSDLQAETGNCNIHYELADLSLMADVDSLIERMKKRGRPIDVLVNNAGALFNPRSETNEGLEQSFALLLLSPYRLTEGLKPLLLMASSPRVINVVSGGMYSQALNVEQLLAPDTPAYSGSEAYARQKRALMVLTQEWAADWEGEGIVVNAMHPGWADTPGVRSALPQFRKLTRHVLRSSEEGADTIVWLAVAT
;
A
#
# COMPACT_ATOMS: atom_id res chain seq x y z
N GLY A 1 6.34 0.51 4.81
CA GLY A 1 5.91 1.93 4.72
C GLY A 1 6.87 2.88 5.42
N TYR A 2 7.16 2.70 6.74
CA TYR A 2 8.04 3.63 7.45
C TYR A 2 9.45 3.70 6.85
N ALA A 3 10.10 2.56 6.62
CA ALA A 3 11.43 2.51 6.00
C ALA A 3 11.45 3.13 4.58
N THR A 4 10.40 2.93 3.80
CA THR A 4 10.24 3.61 2.49
C THR A 4 10.17 5.13 2.66
N ALA A 5 9.32 5.60 3.59
CA ALA A 5 9.18 7.03 3.88
C ALA A 5 10.51 7.64 4.37
N GLN A 6 11.24 6.93 5.24
CA GLN A 6 12.53 7.36 5.78
C GLN A 6 13.56 7.56 4.66
N GLU A 7 13.68 6.60 3.75
CA GLU A 7 14.66 6.70 2.67
C GLU A 7 14.28 7.76 1.64
N LEU A 8 12.99 7.90 1.30
CA LEU A 8 12.53 8.98 0.43
C LEU A 8 12.70 10.36 1.10
N ALA A 9 12.47 10.45 2.42
CA ALA A 9 12.74 11.69 3.19
C ALA A 9 14.22 12.08 3.15
N ARG A 10 15.14 11.12 3.32
CA ARG A 10 16.60 11.37 3.19
C ARG A 10 16.98 11.91 1.81
N ARG A 11 16.24 11.55 0.79
CA ARG A 11 16.42 12.04 -0.59
C ARG A 11 15.73 13.38 -0.85
N GLY A 12 15.11 13.99 0.17
CA GLY A 12 14.49 15.31 0.08
C GLY A 12 13.09 15.32 -0.52
N ALA A 13 12.39 14.18 -0.61
CA ALA A 13 11.04 14.12 -1.12
C ALA A 13 10.05 14.90 -0.25
N ASP A 14 9.07 15.59 -0.86
CA ASP A 14 7.86 16.08 -0.19
C ASP A 14 6.92 14.89 0.04
N LEU A 15 6.69 14.51 1.30
CA LEU A 15 6.00 13.29 1.65
C LEU A 15 4.65 13.57 2.31
N THR A 16 3.64 12.85 1.87
CA THR A 16 2.35 12.74 2.57
C THR A 16 2.13 11.30 3.04
N LEU A 17 2.19 11.08 4.34
CA LEU A 17 1.91 9.77 4.96
C LEU A 17 0.41 9.62 5.16
N VAL A 18 -0.20 8.56 4.63
CA VAL A 18 -1.61 8.25 4.91
C VAL A 18 -1.65 7.22 6.04
N VAL A 19 -2.23 7.59 7.17
CA VAL A 19 -2.29 6.80 8.40
C VAL A 19 -3.64 6.96 9.09
N ARG A 20 -4.08 5.96 9.85
CA ARG A 20 -5.39 6.00 10.54
C ARG A 20 -5.34 6.52 11.98
N ASP A 21 -4.18 6.55 12.59
CA ASP A 21 -3.99 6.92 14.00
C ASP A 21 -3.18 8.22 14.08
N ARG A 22 -3.77 9.26 14.65
CA ARG A 22 -3.17 10.60 14.74
C ARG A 22 -1.87 10.57 15.56
N VAL A 23 -1.86 9.91 16.71
CA VAL A 23 -0.69 9.91 17.60
C VAL A 23 0.50 9.23 16.92
N LYS A 24 0.23 8.12 16.21
CA LYS A 24 1.26 7.43 15.41
C LYS A 24 1.72 8.27 14.23
N ALA A 25 0.80 9.04 13.60
CA ALA A 25 1.13 9.93 12.51
C ALA A 25 2.10 11.04 12.95
N GLU A 26 1.73 11.75 14.01
CA GLU A 26 2.52 12.86 14.57
C GLU A 26 3.89 12.38 15.00
N LYS A 27 3.94 11.24 15.70
CA LYS A 27 5.21 10.61 16.07
C LYS A 27 6.05 10.24 14.85
N ALA A 28 5.47 9.60 13.84
CA ALA A 28 6.20 9.20 12.64
C ALA A 28 6.77 10.39 11.87
N VAL A 29 5.99 11.47 11.74
CA VAL A 29 6.47 12.72 11.11
C VAL A 29 7.61 13.33 11.92
N SER A 30 7.45 13.47 13.24
CA SER A 30 8.48 14.02 14.12
C SER A 30 9.79 13.20 14.06
N ASP A 31 9.68 11.88 14.15
CA ASP A 31 10.84 10.98 14.08
C ASP A 31 11.55 11.13 12.73
N LEU A 32 10.81 11.08 11.61
CA LEU A 32 11.37 11.21 10.27
C LEU A 32 12.03 12.57 10.03
N GLN A 33 11.41 13.67 10.50
CA GLN A 33 12.00 15.01 10.41
C GLN A 33 13.30 15.10 11.21
N ALA A 34 13.34 14.55 12.42
CA ALA A 34 14.53 14.54 13.26
C ALA A 34 15.65 13.67 12.68
N GLU A 35 15.32 12.52 12.10
CA GLU A 35 16.30 11.57 11.55
C GLU A 35 16.88 12.00 10.20
N THR A 36 16.10 12.71 9.39
CA THR A 36 16.47 13.03 8.00
C THR A 36 16.78 14.50 7.75
N GLY A 37 16.37 15.39 8.66
CA GLY A 37 16.45 16.84 8.47
C GLY A 37 15.43 17.40 7.46
N ASN A 38 14.59 16.56 6.89
CA ASN A 38 13.58 16.96 5.91
C ASN A 38 12.31 17.45 6.59
N CYS A 39 11.99 18.74 6.46
CA CYS A 39 10.79 19.35 7.04
C CYS A 39 9.53 19.17 6.16
N ASN A 40 9.66 18.69 4.91
CA ASN A 40 8.55 18.53 3.98
C ASN A 40 7.88 17.15 4.16
N ILE A 41 7.52 16.81 5.38
CA ILE A 41 6.83 15.56 5.73
C ILE A 41 5.51 15.90 6.38
N HIS A 42 4.43 15.46 5.77
CA HIS A 42 3.06 15.71 6.16
C HIS A 42 2.31 14.40 6.39
N TYR A 43 1.14 14.47 6.98
CA TYR A 43 0.25 13.31 7.08
C TYR A 43 -1.20 13.66 6.76
N GLU A 44 -1.94 12.66 6.30
CA GLU A 44 -3.39 12.61 6.16
C GLU A 44 -3.95 11.49 7.04
N LEU A 45 -5.07 11.77 7.68
CA LEU A 45 -5.79 10.75 8.45
C LEU A 45 -6.86 10.11 7.58
N ALA A 46 -6.75 8.80 7.38
CA ALA A 46 -7.77 7.99 6.74
C ALA A 46 -7.60 6.52 7.16
N ASP A 47 -8.68 5.83 7.46
CA ASP A 47 -8.69 4.38 7.51
C ASP A 47 -8.94 3.85 6.09
N LEU A 48 -7.88 3.34 5.48
CA LEU A 48 -7.94 2.85 4.10
C LEU A 48 -8.78 1.56 3.94
N SER A 49 -9.32 0.99 5.02
CA SER A 49 -10.33 -0.06 4.94
C SER A 49 -11.76 0.47 4.81
N LEU A 50 -11.97 1.79 4.98
CA LEU A 50 -13.26 2.46 4.85
C LEU A 50 -13.31 3.30 3.57
N MET A 51 -14.25 3.00 2.70
CA MET A 51 -14.34 3.69 1.41
C MET A 51 -14.74 5.15 1.55
N ALA A 52 -15.56 5.49 2.54
CA ALA A 52 -15.89 6.88 2.87
C ALA A 52 -14.63 7.70 3.26
N ASP A 53 -13.71 7.10 4.01
CA ASP A 53 -12.44 7.74 4.37
C ASP A 53 -11.53 7.90 3.14
N VAL A 54 -11.48 6.88 2.29
CA VAL A 54 -10.73 6.90 1.02
C VAL A 54 -11.24 8.02 0.13
N ASP A 55 -12.55 8.13 -0.07
CA ASP A 55 -13.17 9.18 -0.88
C ASP A 55 -12.90 10.57 -0.30
N SER A 56 -13.05 10.73 1.01
CA SER A 56 -12.74 11.99 1.71
C SER A 56 -11.27 12.38 1.53
N LEU A 57 -10.35 11.41 1.58
CA LEU A 57 -8.92 11.64 1.32
C LEU A 57 -8.69 12.12 -0.11
N ILE A 58 -9.27 11.44 -1.11
CA ILE A 58 -9.18 11.82 -2.52
C ILE A 58 -9.65 13.26 -2.73
N GLU A 59 -10.81 13.61 -2.17
CA GLU A 59 -11.35 14.97 -2.31
C GLU A 59 -10.46 16.03 -1.63
N ARG A 60 -9.89 15.74 -0.46
CA ARG A 60 -8.92 16.64 0.18
C ARG A 60 -7.66 16.83 -0.65
N MET A 61 -7.13 15.75 -1.24
CA MET A 61 -5.95 15.84 -2.10
C MET A 61 -6.26 16.63 -3.38
N LYS A 62 -7.39 16.36 -4.05
CA LYS A 62 -7.84 17.13 -5.22
C LYS A 62 -8.02 18.61 -4.91
N LYS A 63 -8.63 18.94 -3.77
CA LYS A 63 -8.82 20.33 -3.33
C LYS A 63 -7.50 21.07 -3.13
N ARG A 64 -6.44 20.38 -2.70
CA ARG A 64 -5.10 20.97 -2.61
C ARG A 64 -4.49 21.25 -3.98
N GLY A 65 -4.86 20.47 -5.00
CA GLY A 65 -4.44 20.69 -6.38
C GLY A 65 -2.94 20.57 -6.62
N ARG A 66 -2.23 19.78 -5.77
CA ARG A 66 -0.79 19.57 -5.94
C ARG A 66 -0.55 18.32 -6.79
N PRO A 67 0.44 18.33 -7.71
CA PRO A 67 0.80 17.15 -8.47
C PRO A 67 1.28 16.04 -7.53
N ILE A 68 1.06 14.80 -7.95
CA ILE A 68 1.57 13.59 -7.29
C ILE A 68 2.55 12.94 -8.24
N ASP A 69 3.83 12.97 -7.91
CA ASP A 69 4.87 12.30 -8.70
C ASP A 69 4.84 10.79 -8.46
N VAL A 70 4.61 10.36 -7.22
CA VAL A 70 4.63 8.94 -6.85
C VAL A 70 3.49 8.61 -5.89
N LEU A 71 2.63 7.68 -6.28
CA LEU A 71 1.64 7.04 -5.40
C LEU A 71 2.12 5.65 -5.02
N VAL A 72 2.31 5.40 -3.72
CA VAL A 72 2.70 4.08 -3.21
C VAL A 72 1.55 3.42 -2.46
N ASN A 73 0.92 2.43 -3.05
CA ASN A 73 -0.09 1.59 -2.41
C ASN A 73 0.58 0.48 -1.58
N ASN A 74 1.04 0.86 -0.38
CA ASN A 74 1.77 -0.02 0.52
C ASN A 74 0.91 -0.56 1.68
N ALA A 75 -0.16 0.13 2.06
CA ALA A 75 -0.99 -0.27 3.19
C ALA A 75 -1.48 -1.72 3.04
N GLY A 76 -1.39 -2.48 4.12
CA GLY A 76 -1.83 -3.87 4.10
C GLY A 76 -1.73 -4.54 5.45
N ALA A 77 -2.64 -5.47 5.69
CA ALA A 77 -2.65 -6.34 6.86
C ALA A 77 -3.28 -7.68 6.48
N LEU A 78 -2.99 -8.70 7.27
CA LEU A 78 -3.64 -10.00 7.17
C LEU A 78 -4.71 -10.08 8.27
N PHE A 79 -5.95 -10.35 7.88
CA PHE A 79 -7.09 -10.48 8.78
C PHE A 79 -7.48 -11.95 8.91
N ASN A 80 -7.42 -12.46 10.14
CA ASN A 80 -7.83 -13.82 10.48
C ASN A 80 -8.24 -13.83 11.97
N PRO A 81 -9.47 -14.12 12.33
CA PRO A 81 -10.58 -14.61 11.47
C PRO A 81 -11.10 -13.55 10.48
N ARG A 82 -12.07 -13.97 9.64
CA ARG A 82 -12.79 -13.05 8.75
C ARG A 82 -13.42 -11.91 9.56
N SER A 83 -13.31 -10.72 9.02
CA SER A 83 -13.95 -9.53 9.59
C SER A 83 -14.47 -8.63 8.47
N GLU A 84 -15.47 -7.84 8.79
CA GLU A 84 -16.05 -6.85 7.90
C GLU A 84 -15.79 -5.44 8.41
N THR A 85 -15.75 -4.51 7.50
CA THR A 85 -15.75 -3.08 7.81
C THR A 85 -17.15 -2.64 8.25
N ASN A 86 -17.26 -1.45 8.84
CA ASN A 86 -18.56 -0.85 9.16
C ASN A 86 -19.41 -0.57 7.92
N GLU A 87 -18.85 -0.66 6.73
CA GLU A 87 -19.53 -0.53 5.44
C GLU A 87 -19.96 -1.88 4.87
N GLY A 88 -19.79 -2.99 5.61
CA GLY A 88 -20.20 -4.33 5.20
C GLY A 88 -19.28 -4.99 4.17
N LEU A 89 -18.06 -4.48 4.00
CA LEU A 89 -17.05 -5.06 3.09
C LEU A 89 -16.11 -6.01 3.85
N GLU A 90 -15.75 -7.14 3.24
CA GLU A 90 -14.70 -8.00 3.78
C GLU A 90 -13.40 -7.18 3.88
N GLN A 91 -12.73 -7.25 5.03
CA GLN A 91 -11.68 -6.29 5.39
C GLN A 91 -10.42 -6.43 4.55
N SER A 92 -10.05 -7.66 4.10
CA SER A 92 -8.93 -7.84 3.17
C SER A 92 -9.26 -7.27 1.79
N PHE A 93 -10.48 -7.49 1.30
CA PHE A 93 -10.95 -6.92 0.03
C PHE A 93 -10.91 -5.38 0.08
N ALA A 94 -11.49 -4.80 1.13
CA ALA A 94 -11.55 -3.36 1.28
C ALA A 94 -10.15 -2.71 1.31
N LEU A 95 -9.25 -3.23 2.17
CA LEU A 95 -7.92 -2.62 2.38
C LEU A 95 -6.93 -2.93 1.26
N LEU A 96 -6.91 -4.17 0.73
CA LEU A 96 -5.80 -4.65 -0.11
C LEU A 96 -6.07 -4.52 -1.60
N LEU A 97 -7.34 -4.35 -1.99
CA LEU A 97 -7.74 -4.24 -3.40
C LEU A 97 -8.58 -3.00 -3.69
N LEU A 98 -9.72 -2.84 -3.00
CA LEU A 98 -10.66 -1.76 -3.33
C LEU A 98 -10.09 -0.37 -3.00
N SER A 99 -9.40 -0.23 -1.87
CA SER A 99 -8.74 1.02 -1.49
C SER A 99 -7.63 1.43 -2.49
N PRO A 100 -6.64 0.57 -2.84
CA PRO A 100 -5.69 0.88 -3.90
C PRO A 100 -6.36 1.24 -5.22
N TYR A 101 -7.43 0.51 -5.61
CA TYR A 101 -8.18 0.81 -6.83
C TYR A 101 -8.77 2.23 -6.78
N ARG A 102 -9.54 2.55 -5.73
CA ARG A 102 -10.18 3.86 -5.60
C ARG A 102 -9.18 5.02 -5.50
N LEU A 103 -8.10 4.84 -4.73
CA LEU A 103 -7.04 5.84 -4.61
C LEU A 103 -6.37 6.10 -5.95
N THR A 104 -5.99 5.05 -6.65
CA THR A 104 -5.27 5.15 -7.93
C THR A 104 -6.14 5.85 -8.98
N GLU A 105 -7.39 5.41 -9.17
CA GLU A 105 -8.33 6.04 -10.09
C GLU A 105 -8.70 7.47 -9.66
N GLY A 106 -9.00 7.65 -8.38
CA GLY A 106 -9.41 8.94 -7.85
C GLY A 106 -8.33 10.01 -7.89
N LEU A 107 -7.06 9.62 -7.74
CA LEU A 107 -5.90 10.53 -7.76
C LEU A 107 -5.25 10.65 -9.15
N LYS A 108 -5.72 9.92 -10.16
CA LYS A 108 -5.23 9.99 -11.54
C LYS A 108 -5.11 11.42 -12.06
N PRO A 109 -6.09 12.34 -11.86
CA PRO A 109 -5.94 13.73 -12.31
C PRO A 109 -4.73 14.46 -11.71
N LEU A 110 -4.33 14.13 -10.47
CA LEU A 110 -3.15 14.72 -9.83
C LEU A 110 -1.85 14.07 -10.31
N LEU A 111 -1.87 12.78 -10.63
CA LEU A 111 -0.76 12.09 -11.28
C LEU A 111 -0.46 12.71 -12.65
N LEU A 112 -1.48 12.97 -13.45
CA LEU A 112 -1.34 13.61 -14.76
C LEU A 112 -0.79 15.05 -14.72
N MET A 113 -0.75 15.68 -13.54
CA MET A 113 -0.12 17.00 -13.37
C MET A 113 1.40 16.90 -13.16
N ALA A 114 1.93 15.72 -12.84
CA ALA A 114 3.35 15.50 -12.64
C ALA A 114 4.08 15.24 -13.97
N SER A 115 5.37 15.53 -14.00
CA SER A 115 6.18 15.35 -15.22
C SER A 115 6.58 13.89 -15.49
N SER A 116 6.63 13.05 -14.45
CA SER A 116 6.98 11.63 -14.55
C SER A 116 6.23 10.82 -13.50
N PRO A 117 4.88 10.73 -13.61
CA PRO A 117 4.04 10.13 -12.58
C PRO A 117 4.21 8.61 -12.49
N ARG A 118 4.16 8.10 -11.27
CA ARG A 118 4.32 6.66 -10.99
C ARG A 118 3.31 6.17 -9.97
N VAL A 119 2.83 4.96 -10.20
CA VAL A 119 2.07 4.19 -9.22
C VAL A 119 2.84 2.92 -8.88
N ILE A 120 3.07 2.68 -7.59
CA ILE A 120 3.78 1.51 -7.09
C ILE A 120 2.85 0.71 -6.20
N ASN A 121 2.45 -0.46 -6.66
CA ASN A 121 1.59 -1.36 -5.92
C ASN A 121 2.42 -2.42 -5.19
N VAL A 122 2.36 -2.41 -3.85
CA VAL A 122 3.05 -3.40 -3.04
C VAL A 122 2.19 -4.67 -2.96
N VAL A 123 2.58 -5.68 -3.71
CA VAL A 123 1.96 -7.01 -3.72
C VAL A 123 2.68 -7.96 -2.77
N SER A 124 2.46 -9.27 -2.89
CA SER A 124 3.08 -10.27 -2.04
C SER A 124 3.41 -11.54 -2.83
N GLY A 125 4.52 -12.20 -2.51
CA GLY A 125 4.84 -13.52 -3.05
C GLY A 125 3.76 -14.58 -2.76
N GLY A 126 2.95 -14.38 -1.70
CA GLY A 126 1.78 -15.24 -1.42
C GLY A 126 0.77 -15.28 -2.55
N MET A 127 0.72 -14.25 -3.42
CA MET A 127 -0.18 -14.22 -4.59
C MET A 127 0.02 -15.39 -5.55
N TYR A 128 1.19 -16.00 -5.59
CA TYR A 128 1.47 -17.14 -6.47
C TYR A 128 0.76 -18.42 -6.03
N SER A 129 0.26 -18.49 -4.80
CA SER A 129 -0.53 -19.62 -4.30
C SER A 129 -2.01 -19.57 -4.72
N GLN A 130 -2.48 -18.47 -5.31
CA GLN A 130 -3.88 -18.29 -5.69
C GLN A 130 -4.01 -17.87 -7.15
N ALA A 131 -4.93 -18.49 -7.88
CA ALA A 131 -5.38 -17.98 -9.18
C ALA A 131 -6.31 -16.78 -8.98
N LEU A 132 -6.41 -15.93 -10.02
CA LEU A 132 -7.44 -14.90 -10.02
C LEU A 132 -8.81 -15.55 -10.21
N ASN A 133 -9.69 -15.34 -9.25
CA ASN A 133 -11.10 -15.70 -9.33
C ASN A 133 -11.92 -14.53 -8.77
N VAL A 134 -12.60 -13.80 -9.65
CA VAL A 134 -13.35 -12.59 -9.30
C VAL A 134 -14.49 -12.88 -8.32
N GLU A 135 -15.19 -14.02 -8.49
CA GLU A 135 -16.28 -14.42 -7.60
C GLU A 135 -15.83 -14.67 -6.16
N GLN A 136 -14.56 -15.02 -5.97
CA GLN A 136 -13.97 -15.31 -4.66
C GLN A 136 -13.30 -14.09 -4.03
N LEU A 137 -13.26 -12.93 -4.70
CA LEU A 137 -12.61 -11.73 -4.14
C LEU A 137 -13.34 -11.22 -2.89
N LEU A 138 -14.65 -11.34 -2.83
CA LEU A 138 -15.43 -10.92 -1.67
C LEU A 138 -15.28 -11.86 -0.46
N ALA A 139 -14.60 -12.99 -0.63
CA ALA A 139 -14.33 -13.99 0.40
C ALA A 139 -15.57 -14.31 1.25
N PRO A 140 -16.47 -15.19 0.74
CA PRO A 140 -17.73 -15.47 1.40
C PRO A 140 -17.52 -15.92 2.86
N ASP A 141 -18.49 -15.61 3.72
CA ASP A 141 -18.47 -16.04 5.11
C ASP A 141 -18.76 -17.54 5.20
N THR A 142 -17.71 -18.31 5.32
CA THR A 142 -17.78 -19.77 5.43
C THR A 142 -16.88 -20.25 6.57
N PRO A 143 -17.19 -21.40 7.21
CA PRO A 143 -16.31 -21.99 8.21
C PRO A 143 -14.90 -22.32 7.70
N ALA A 144 -14.72 -22.37 6.40
CA ALA A 144 -13.45 -22.63 5.71
C ALA A 144 -12.67 -21.34 5.37
N TYR A 145 -13.06 -20.17 5.90
CA TYR A 145 -12.33 -18.93 5.63
C TYR A 145 -10.88 -19.02 6.08
N SER A 146 -9.98 -18.66 5.19
CA SER A 146 -8.53 -18.55 5.43
C SER A 146 -8.07 -17.13 5.15
N GLY A 147 -7.65 -16.40 6.17
CA GLY A 147 -7.14 -15.03 6.00
C GLY A 147 -5.91 -14.96 5.10
N SER A 148 -5.05 -15.98 5.09
CA SER A 148 -3.89 -16.05 4.20
C SER A 148 -4.30 -16.23 2.73
N GLU A 149 -5.33 -17.01 2.46
CA GLU A 149 -5.86 -17.17 1.09
C GLU A 149 -6.58 -15.91 0.64
N ALA A 150 -7.43 -15.30 1.48
CA ALA A 150 -8.08 -14.04 1.19
C ALA A 150 -7.04 -12.95 0.87
N TYR A 151 -6.03 -12.81 1.71
CA TYR A 151 -4.89 -11.91 1.47
C TYR A 151 -4.20 -12.17 0.12
N ALA A 152 -3.89 -13.44 -0.16
CA ALA A 152 -3.20 -13.83 -1.40
C ALA A 152 -4.03 -13.52 -2.65
N ARG A 153 -5.36 -13.77 -2.60
CA ARG A 153 -6.30 -13.44 -3.69
C ARG A 153 -6.34 -11.94 -3.97
N GLN A 154 -6.42 -11.10 -2.92
CA GLN A 154 -6.42 -9.64 -3.11
C GLN A 154 -5.10 -9.15 -3.72
N LYS A 155 -3.97 -9.67 -3.25
CA LYS A 155 -2.66 -9.32 -3.81
C LYS A 155 -2.48 -9.83 -5.26
N ARG A 156 -3.09 -10.98 -5.61
CA ARG A 156 -3.16 -11.45 -7.00
C ARG A 156 -3.99 -10.52 -7.87
N ALA A 157 -5.17 -10.11 -7.41
CA ALA A 157 -6.02 -9.17 -8.13
C ALA A 157 -5.34 -7.80 -8.32
N LEU A 158 -4.66 -7.29 -7.29
CA LEU A 158 -3.92 -6.03 -7.38
C LEU A 158 -2.77 -6.13 -8.40
N MET A 159 -2.11 -7.28 -8.52
CA MET A 159 -1.10 -7.51 -9.56
C MET A 159 -1.71 -7.44 -10.97
N VAL A 160 -2.89 -8.05 -11.18
CA VAL A 160 -3.58 -7.99 -12.48
C VAL A 160 -4.01 -6.56 -12.79
N LEU A 161 -4.63 -5.85 -11.82
CA LEU A 161 -4.96 -4.43 -11.99
C LEU A 161 -3.74 -3.58 -12.34
N THR A 162 -2.58 -3.88 -11.77
CA THR A 162 -1.34 -3.18 -12.11
C THR A 162 -0.97 -3.35 -13.57
N GLN A 163 -1.16 -4.56 -14.13
CA GLN A 163 -0.89 -4.83 -15.54
C GLN A 163 -1.88 -4.11 -16.47
N GLU A 164 -3.16 -4.11 -16.10
CA GLU A 164 -4.20 -3.39 -16.86
C GLU A 164 -3.90 -1.88 -16.86
N TRP A 165 -3.68 -1.27 -15.69
CA TRP A 165 -3.32 0.15 -15.62
C TRP A 165 -2.04 0.48 -16.38
N ALA A 166 -1.03 -0.40 -16.33
CA ALA A 166 0.22 -0.15 -17.05
C ALA A 166 -0.02 -0.12 -18.57
N ALA A 167 -0.89 -0.99 -19.09
CA ALA A 167 -1.26 -1.01 -20.49
C ALA A 167 -2.16 0.20 -20.88
N ASP A 168 -3.19 0.46 -20.08
CA ASP A 168 -4.18 1.51 -20.36
C ASP A 168 -3.59 2.92 -20.28
N TRP A 169 -2.62 3.14 -19.39
CA TRP A 169 -2.07 4.48 -19.11
C TRP A 169 -0.69 4.73 -19.73
N GLU A 170 -0.17 3.79 -20.51
CA GLU A 170 1.11 3.95 -21.24
C GLU A 170 1.11 5.23 -22.07
N GLY A 171 0.04 5.46 -22.83
CA GLY A 171 -0.12 6.66 -23.68
C GLY A 171 -0.33 7.97 -22.92
N GLU A 172 -0.62 7.89 -21.61
CA GLU A 172 -0.79 9.05 -20.73
C GLU A 172 0.49 9.37 -19.94
N GLY A 173 1.54 8.56 -20.09
CA GLY A 173 2.84 8.77 -19.45
C GLY A 173 2.87 8.39 -17.97
N ILE A 174 1.85 7.70 -17.45
CA ILE A 174 1.84 7.20 -16.08
C ILE A 174 2.49 5.80 -16.03
N VAL A 175 3.58 5.66 -15.30
CA VAL A 175 4.26 4.38 -15.13
C VAL A 175 3.64 3.63 -13.93
N VAL A 176 3.09 2.44 -14.17
CA VAL A 176 2.48 1.63 -13.11
C VAL A 176 3.26 0.34 -12.91
N ASN A 177 3.74 0.13 -11.68
CA ASN A 177 4.54 -1.03 -11.33
C ASN A 177 3.99 -1.77 -10.12
N ALA A 178 4.20 -3.09 -10.08
CA ALA A 178 4.04 -3.89 -8.89
C ALA A 178 5.39 -4.42 -8.41
N MET A 179 5.54 -4.50 -7.10
CA MET A 179 6.69 -5.16 -6.48
C MET A 179 6.27 -5.95 -5.25
N HIS A 180 7.04 -6.94 -4.84
CA HIS A 180 6.89 -7.54 -3.52
C HIS A 180 8.21 -7.44 -2.73
N PRO A 181 8.15 -7.12 -1.42
CA PRO A 181 9.34 -6.83 -0.61
C PRO A 181 10.13 -8.10 -0.21
N GLY A 182 9.70 -9.27 -0.63
CA GLY A 182 10.16 -10.52 -0.05
C GLY A 182 9.56 -10.72 1.35
N TRP A 183 10.15 -11.62 2.12
CA TRP A 183 9.79 -11.85 3.51
C TRP A 183 10.61 -10.92 4.41
N ALA A 184 10.04 -9.76 4.74
CA ALA A 184 10.67 -8.79 5.63
C ALA A 184 10.16 -8.94 7.08
N ASP A 185 11.04 -8.82 8.07
CA ASP A 185 10.71 -8.89 9.49
C ASP A 185 10.01 -7.61 9.96
N THR A 186 8.77 -7.44 9.54
CA THR A 186 7.92 -6.29 9.87
C THR A 186 7.03 -6.58 11.09
N PRO A 187 6.52 -5.54 11.78
CA PRO A 187 5.51 -5.72 12.83
C PRO A 187 4.29 -6.53 12.36
N GLY A 188 3.87 -6.39 11.09
CA GLY A 188 2.78 -7.16 10.50
C GLY A 188 3.10 -8.67 10.43
N VAL A 189 4.30 -9.05 9.99
CA VAL A 189 4.74 -10.46 9.97
C VAL A 189 4.86 -11.02 11.38
N ARG A 190 5.36 -10.21 12.32
CA ARG A 190 5.48 -10.62 13.76
C ARG A 190 4.14 -10.95 14.38
N SER A 191 3.11 -10.16 14.08
CA SER A 191 1.76 -10.36 14.64
C SER A 191 0.97 -11.43 13.92
N ALA A 192 1.02 -11.46 12.57
CA ALA A 192 0.19 -12.34 11.77
C ALA A 192 0.76 -13.77 11.63
N LEU A 193 2.08 -13.93 11.63
CA LEU A 193 2.77 -15.19 11.35
C LEU A 193 3.89 -15.52 12.37
N PRO A 194 3.60 -15.58 13.68
CA PRO A 194 4.63 -15.71 14.71
C PRO A 194 5.45 -17.00 14.62
N GLN A 195 4.82 -18.11 14.24
CA GLN A 195 5.52 -19.40 14.10
C GLN A 195 6.44 -19.41 12.85
N PHE A 196 5.96 -18.89 11.75
CA PHE A 196 6.76 -18.73 10.54
C PHE A 196 7.99 -17.85 10.82
N ARG A 197 7.80 -16.70 11.48
CA ARG A 197 8.89 -15.83 11.89
C ARG A 197 9.92 -16.55 12.77
N LYS A 198 9.47 -17.36 13.74
CA LYS A 198 10.38 -18.12 14.63
C LYS A 198 11.30 -19.04 13.84
N LEU A 199 10.79 -19.68 12.79
CA LEU A 199 11.58 -20.59 11.96
C LEU A 199 12.50 -19.86 10.97
N THR A 200 12.07 -18.72 10.45
CA THR A 200 12.72 -18.05 9.31
C THR A 200 13.49 -16.77 9.69
N ARG A 201 13.52 -16.37 10.96
CA ARG A 201 14.07 -15.09 11.44
C ARG A 201 15.49 -14.76 10.94
N HIS A 202 16.29 -15.78 10.63
CA HIS A 202 17.67 -15.62 10.18
C HIS A 202 17.80 -15.40 8.65
N VAL A 203 16.71 -15.61 7.92
CA VAL A 203 16.64 -15.43 6.46
C VAL A 203 15.62 -14.37 6.05
N LEU A 204 14.93 -13.77 7.01
CA LEU A 204 14.04 -12.64 6.75
C LEU A 204 14.88 -11.41 6.43
N ARG A 205 14.42 -10.63 5.45
CA ARG A 205 14.96 -9.32 5.12
C ARG A 205 14.66 -8.31 6.23
N SER A 206 15.47 -7.29 6.34
CA SER A 206 15.15 -6.11 7.15
C SER A 206 14.00 -5.30 6.52
N SER A 207 13.45 -4.36 7.28
CA SER A 207 12.44 -3.44 6.74
C SER A 207 13.00 -2.54 5.64
N GLU A 208 14.27 -2.17 5.76
CA GLU A 208 15.03 -1.35 4.80
C GLU A 208 15.27 -2.12 3.50
N GLU A 209 15.73 -3.37 3.58
CA GLU A 209 15.90 -4.25 2.41
C GLU A 209 14.57 -4.51 1.70
N GLY A 210 13.47 -4.63 2.46
CA GLY A 210 12.12 -4.76 1.90
C GLY A 210 11.63 -3.49 1.22
N ALA A 211 12.09 -2.31 1.64
CA ALA A 211 11.75 -1.02 1.07
C ALA A 211 12.56 -0.65 -0.17
N ASP A 212 13.74 -1.23 -0.36
CA ASP A 212 14.71 -0.85 -1.37
C ASP A 212 14.13 -0.78 -2.79
N THR A 213 13.43 -1.81 -3.24
CA THR A 213 12.79 -1.83 -4.56
C THR A 213 11.68 -0.78 -4.70
N ILE A 214 10.93 -0.47 -3.61
CA ILE A 214 9.92 0.61 -3.65
C ILE A 214 10.61 1.94 -3.90
N VAL A 215 11.70 2.20 -3.17
CA VAL A 215 12.48 3.43 -3.29
C VAL A 215 13.09 3.52 -4.68
N TRP A 216 13.68 2.43 -5.18
CA TRP A 216 14.24 2.40 -6.53
C TRP A 216 13.18 2.74 -7.59
N LEU A 217 12.02 2.08 -7.55
CA LEU A 217 10.90 2.37 -8.47
C LEU A 217 10.40 3.82 -8.36
N ALA A 218 10.45 4.42 -7.17
CA ALA A 218 10.02 5.78 -6.95
C ALA A 218 10.96 6.82 -7.60
N VAL A 219 12.28 6.53 -7.68
CA VAL A 219 13.30 7.50 -8.12
C VAL A 219 14.00 7.12 -9.43
N ALA A 220 13.78 5.91 -9.98
CA ALA A 220 14.38 5.49 -11.23
C ALA A 220 13.93 6.42 -12.39
N THR A 221 14.87 6.80 -13.23
CA THR A 221 14.67 7.60 -14.46
C THR A 221 14.35 6.72 -15.64
#